data_4a47e5cc54f30ab09693fc7a70b03618
#
_entry.id   4a47e5cc54f30ab09693fc7a70b03618
#
_cell.length_a   1.000
_cell.length_b   1.000
_cell.length_c   1.000
_cell.angle_alpha   90.00
_cell.angle_beta   90.00
_cell.angle_gamma   90.00
#
_symmetry.space_group_name_H-M   'P 1'
#
loop_
_entity.id
_entity.type
_entity.pdbx_description
1 polymer ?
#
loop_
_entity_poly.entity_id
_entity_poly.type
_entity_poly.pdbx_seq_one_letter_code
_entity_poly.pdbx_strand_id
1 'polypeptide(L)'
;MGRQAMESVPPLREAIVNRKVEKALKKVLYAMDWADFEELIARLLGEMGFEEIEMTPKRRDGGIDVRGPLVVAGAIRVRIAAQVKRWQRNIHAPVVQQVRGSLGAHEQGLIITTSGVSEGAKEEARRPDAAPVALIDGEQLVALLIEHEVGVRRTPFALLQLEGSPA
;
A
#
# COMPACT_ATOMS: atom_id res chain seq x y z
N MET A 1 -29.38 -5.09 -19.40
CA MET A 1 -28.39 -4.49 -20.35
C MET A 1 -27.49 -3.58 -19.57
N GLY A 2 -26.30 -4.10 -19.19
CA GLY A 2 -25.30 -3.34 -18.44
C GLY A 2 -24.59 -2.37 -19.37
N ARG A 3 -24.66 -1.08 -19.06
CA ARG A 3 -23.72 -0.10 -19.59
C ARG A 3 -22.36 -0.38 -18.95
N GLN A 4 -21.45 -1.02 -19.68
CA GLN A 4 -20.03 -0.93 -19.37
C GLN A 4 -19.67 0.54 -19.50
N ALA A 5 -19.25 1.15 -18.37
CA ALA A 5 -18.56 2.41 -18.40
C ALA A 5 -17.29 2.19 -19.23
N MET A 6 -17.23 2.79 -20.41
CA MET A 6 -15.97 2.92 -21.16
C MET A 6 -15.00 3.66 -20.25
N GLU A 7 -14.04 2.95 -19.71
CA GLU A 7 -12.87 3.53 -19.06
C GLU A 7 -12.19 4.42 -20.13
N SER A 8 -12.40 5.72 -20.02
CA SER A 8 -11.78 6.68 -20.92
C SER A 8 -10.28 6.65 -20.65
N VAL A 9 -9.51 6.21 -21.63
CA VAL A 9 -8.04 6.30 -21.61
C VAL A 9 -7.69 7.76 -21.34
N PRO A 10 -6.96 8.07 -20.25
CA PRO A 10 -6.63 9.43 -19.93
C PRO A 10 -5.84 10.07 -21.09
N PRO A 11 -6.08 11.32 -21.43
CA PRO A 11 -5.34 12.00 -22.49
C PRO A 11 -3.84 11.92 -22.21
N LEU A 12 -3.04 11.73 -23.24
CA LEU A 12 -1.59 11.51 -23.16
C LEU A 12 -0.87 12.47 -22.20
N ARG A 13 -1.31 13.69 -22.14
CA ARG A 13 -0.77 14.74 -21.26
C ARG A 13 -0.99 14.42 -19.77
N GLU A 14 -2.16 13.92 -19.43
CA GLU A 14 -2.53 13.49 -18.07
C GLU A 14 -1.70 12.27 -17.62
N ALA A 15 -1.55 11.29 -18.50
CA ALA A 15 -0.70 10.14 -18.25
C ALA A 15 0.77 10.52 -18.01
N ILE A 16 1.30 11.51 -18.76
CA ILE A 16 2.68 12.00 -18.56
C ILE A 16 2.82 12.70 -17.21
N VAL A 17 1.87 13.53 -16.82
CA VAL A 17 1.89 14.23 -15.53
C VAL A 17 1.80 13.23 -14.39
N ASN A 18 0.89 12.27 -14.45
CA ASN A 18 0.72 11.24 -13.43
C ASN A 18 1.99 10.40 -13.24
N ARG A 19 2.66 9.97 -14.32
CA ARG A 19 3.95 9.28 -14.23
C ARG A 19 5.05 10.10 -13.56
N LYS A 20 5.05 11.43 -13.76
CA LYS A 20 6.00 12.32 -13.06
C LYS A 20 5.70 12.38 -11.58
N VAL A 21 4.43 12.44 -11.19
CA VAL A 21 3.98 12.42 -9.79
C VAL A 21 4.35 11.10 -9.13
N GLU A 22 4.11 9.95 -9.77
CA GLU A 22 4.51 8.63 -9.26
C GLU A 22 6.02 8.56 -8.96
N LYS A 23 6.85 9.02 -9.91
CA LYS A 23 8.31 9.06 -9.73
C LYS A 23 8.74 10.01 -8.63
N ALA A 24 8.08 11.16 -8.51
CA ALA A 24 8.35 12.13 -7.45
C ALA A 24 7.95 11.56 -6.08
N LEU A 25 6.79 10.91 -5.99
CA LEU A 25 6.31 10.27 -4.78
C LEU A 25 7.27 9.19 -4.29
N LYS A 26 7.77 8.32 -5.17
CA LYS A 26 8.82 7.34 -4.82
C LYS A 26 10.05 8.00 -4.18
N LYS A 27 10.54 9.11 -4.76
CA LYS A 27 11.68 9.84 -4.20
C LYS A 27 11.38 10.44 -2.84
N VAL A 28 10.19 11.00 -2.66
CA VAL A 28 9.73 11.56 -1.38
C VAL A 28 9.67 10.47 -0.32
N LEU A 29 9.11 9.30 -0.61
CA LEU A 29 9.05 8.17 0.34
C LEU A 29 10.43 7.72 0.82
N TYR A 30 11.44 7.72 -0.06
CA TYR A 30 12.80 7.38 0.33
C TYR A 30 13.49 8.47 1.15
N ALA A 31 13.20 9.74 0.89
CA ALA A 31 13.83 10.89 1.55
C ALA A 31 13.11 11.32 2.84
N MET A 32 11.86 10.90 3.03
CA MET A 32 11.00 11.25 4.14
C MET A 32 11.61 10.82 5.48
N ASP A 33 11.41 11.58 6.54
CA ASP A 33 11.77 11.13 7.88
C ASP A 33 10.98 9.88 8.28
N TRP A 34 11.54 9.09 9.20
CA TRP A 34 10.92 7.83 9.60
C TRP A 34 9.56 8.04 10.28
N ALA A 35 9.45 9.05 11.15
CA ALA A 35 8.21 9.37 11.83
C ALA A 35 7.11 9.80 10.84
N ASP A 36 7.45 10.65 9.88
CA ASP A 36 6.54 11.08 8.83
C ASP A 36 6.10 9.91 7.93
N PHE A 37 7.01 8.98 7.67
CA PHE A 37 6.72 7.78 6.91
C PHE A 37 5.77 6.82 7.66
N GLU A 38 5.99 6.61 8.96
CA GLU A 38 5.08 5.83 9.81
C GLU A 38 3.67 6.45 9.85
N GLU A 39 3.57 7.79 9.98
CA GLU A 39 2.30 8.50 9.96
C GLU A 39 1.59 8.37 8.60
N LEU A 40 2.33 8.50 7.50
CA LEU A 40 1.79 8.32 6.16
C LEU A 40 1.21 6.93 5.97
N ILE A 41 1.92 5.89 6.43
CA ILE A 41 1.45 4.49 6.36
C ILE A 41 0.23 4.30 7.26
N ALA A 42 0.20 4.84 8.48
CA ALA A 42 -0.96 4.74 9.36
C ALA A 42 -2.21 5.38 8.73
N ARG A 43 -2.06 6.54 8.09
CA ARG A 43 -3.15 7.18 7.33
C ARG A 43 -3.63 6.30 6.18
N LEU A 44 -2.69 5.74 5.38
CA LEU A 44 -3.04 4.85 4.28
C LEU A 44 -3.81 3.63 4.78
N LEU A 45 -3.36 2.98 5.85
CA LEU A 45 -4.05 1.85 6.44
C LEU A 45 -5.47 2.22 6.90
N GLY A 46 -5.65 3.40 7.50
CA GLY A 46 -6.98 3.91 7.86
C GLY A 46 -7.90 4.05 6.66
N GLU A 47 -7.42 4.65 5.55
CA GLU A 47 -8.19 4.78 4.30
C GLU A 47 -8.49 3.42 3.64
N MET A 48 -7.64 2.41 3.87
CA MET A 48 -7.86 1.04 3.41
C MET A 48 -8.88 0.26 4.28
N GLY A 49 -9.39 0.85 5.36
CA GLY A 49 -10.39 0.22 6.23
C GLY A 49 -9.82 -0.45 7.48
N PHE A 50 -8.59 -0.12 7.87
CA PHE A 50 -8.08 -0.52 9.18
C PHE A 50 -8.69 0.36 10.27
N GLU A 51 -9.16 -0.27 11.32
CA GLU A 51 -9.67 0.39 12.52
C GLU A 51 -8.73 0.16 13.71
N GLU A 52 -8.83 1.02 14.73
CA GLU A 52 -8.09 0.85 15.99
C GLU A 52 -6.59 0.55 15.76
N ILE A 53 -5.95 1.38 14.90
CA ILE A 53 -4.54 1.19 14.54
C ILE A 53 -3.66 1.44 15.76
N GLU A 54 -2.94 0.41 16.19
CA GLU A 54 -1.97 0.47 17.27
C GLU A 54 -0.55 0.45 16.70
N MET A 55 0.22 1.51 16.96
CA MET A 55 1.65 1.53 16.65
C MET A 55 2.43 0.79 17.74
N THR A 56 3.19 -0.21 17.34
CA THR A 56 3.92 -1.06 18.27
C THR A 56 5.28 -0.45 18.65
N PRO A 57 5.64 -0.33 19.94
CA PRO A 57 6.95 0.16 20.34
C PRO A 57 8.08 -0.75 19.85
N LYS A 58 9.10 -0.19 19.22
CA LYS A 58 10.22 -0.84 18.48
C LYS A 58 11.01 -1.96 19.20
N ARG A 59 10.73 -2.29 20.47
CA ARG A 59 11.64 -3.11 21.29
C ARG A 59 11.14 -4.52 21.64
N ARG A 60 9.91 -4.94 21.30
CA ARG A 60 9.35 -6.19 21.86
C ARG A 60 8.69 -7.17 20.88
N ASP A 61 8.38 -6.80 19.65
CA ASP A 61 7.42 -7.54 18.82
C ASP A 61 7.98 -8.16 17.54
N GLY A 62 9.26 -8.53 17.50
CA GLY A 62 9.83 -9.25 16.34
C GLY A 62 9.79 -8.47 15.02
N GLY A 63 9.64 -7.13 15.11
CA GLY A 63 9.63 -6.23 13.95
C GLY A 63 8.23 -5.90 13.42
N ILE A 64 7.17 -6.21 14.15
CA ILE A 64 5.82 -5.70 13.85
C ILE A 64 5.74 -4.23 14.27
N ASP A 65 5.35 -3.36 13.34
CA ASP A 65 5.27 -1.93 13.55
C ASP A 65 3.82 -1.46 13.81
N VAL A 66 2.84 -2.18 13.26
CA VAL A 66 1.42 -1.80 13.34
C VAL A 66 0.55 -3.04 13.59
N ARG A 67 -0.45 -2.90 14.46
CA ARG A 67 -1.53 -3.87 14.63
C ARG A 67 -2.89 -3.17 14.51
N GLY A 68 -3.86 -3.89 13.98
CA GLY A 68 -5.25 -3.42 13.90
C GLY A 68 -6.11 -4.36 13.08
N PRO A 69 -7.44 -4.37 13.31
CA PRO A 69 -8.35 -5.10 12.45
C PRO A 69 -8.58 -4.37 11.13
N LEU A 70 -8.48 -5.10 10.03
CA LEU A 70 -9.02 -4.68 8.74
C LEU A 70 -10.50 -5.04 8.70
N VAL A 71 -11.36 -4.06 8.47
CA VAL A 71 -12.81 -4.23 8.39
C VAL A 71 -13.26 -4.24 6.93
N VAL A 72 -13.82 -5.34 6.49
CA VAL A 72 -14.32 -5.52 5.12
C VAL A 72 -15.84 -5.51 5.13
N ALA A 73 -16.43 -4.68 4.28
CA ALA A 73 -17.90 -4.52 4.15
C ALA A 73 -18.63 -4.24 5.48
N GLY A 74 -17.95 -3.62 6.43
CA GLY A 74 -18.51 -3.28 7.74
C GLY A 74 -18.83 -4.47 8.67
N ALA A 75 -18.50 -5.71 8.26
CA ALA A 75 -18.89 -6.92 8.98
C ALA A 75 -17.75 -7.87 9.29
N ILE A 76 -16.81 -8.04 8.37
CA ILE A 76 -15.71 -8.99 8.50
C ILE A 76 -14.50 -8.28 9.11
N ARG A 77 -14.05 -8.74 10.27
CA ARG A 77 -12.87 -8.19 10.96
C ARG A 77 -11.72 -9.20 10.88
N VAL A 78 -10.63 -8.81 10.22
CA VAL A 78 -9.41 -9.61 10.11
C VAL A 78 -8.32 -8.94 10.92
N ARG A 79 -7.74 -9.64 11.89
CA ARG A 79 -6.60 -9.12 12.66
C ARG A 79 -5.35 -9.12 11.81
N ILE A 80 -4.73 -7.97 11.63
CA ILE A 80 -3.51 -7.79 10.84
C ILE A 80 -2.38 -7.31 11.74
N ALA A 81 -1.22 -7.93 11.57
CA ALA A 81 0.05 -7.45 12.11
C ALA A 81 0.95 -7.05 10.95
N ALA A 82 1.27 -5.77 10.85
CA ALA A 82 2.02 -5.20 9.73
C ALA A 82 3.45 -4.85 10.12
N GLN A 83 4.39 -5.18 9.24
CA GLN A 83 5.76 -4.69 9.27
C GLN A 83 6.00 -3.72 8.13
N VAL A 84 6.61 -2.57 8.43
CA VAL A 84 6.92 -1.52 7.48
C VAL A 84 8.42 -1.46 7.24
N LYS A 85 8.85 -1.53 5.98
CA LYS A 85 10.27 -1.54 5.59
C LYS A 85 10.57 -0.47 4.56
N ARG A 86 11.20 0.62 4.98
CA ARG A 86 11.72 1.65 4.06
C ARG A 86 13.12 1.24 3.60
N TRP A 87 13.17 0.25 2.72
CA TRP A 87 14.42 -0.30 2.20
C TRP A 87 14.60 0.00 0.71
N GLN A 88 15.86 -0.01 0.25
CA GLN A 88 16.21 0.03 -1.16
C GLN A 88 16.43 -1.36 -1.74
N ARG A 89 16.73 -2.34 -0.91
CA ARG A 89 16.91 -3.75 -1.29
C ARG A 89 15.61 -4.52 -1.19
N ASN A 90 15.44 -5.50 -2.07
CA ASN A 90 14.24 -6.33 -2.08
C ASN A 90 14.02 -7.07 -0.76
N ILE A 91 12.75 -7.30 -0.44
CA ILE A 91 12.34 -8.23 0.61
C ILE A 91 12.59 -9.66 0.14
N HIS A 92 13.18 -10.48 1.01
CA HIS A 92 13.45 -11.89 0.78
C HIS A 92 12.70 -12.78 1.76
N ALA A 93 12.62 -14.10 1.48
CA ALA A 93 11.87 -15.08 2.27
C ALA A 93 12.12 -15.02 3.80
N PRO A 94 13.35 -14.81 4.32
CA PRO A 94 13.58 -14.71 5.76
C PRO A 94 12.79 -13.60 6.45
N VAL A 95 12.51 -12.48 5.76
CA VAL A 95 11.69 -11.39 6.32
C VAL A 95 10.24 -11.83 6.48
N VAL A 96 9.71 -12.56 5.50
CA VAL A 96 8.35 -13.14 5.56
C VAL A 96 8.23 -14.13 6.72
N GLN A 97 9.23 -15.02 6.88
CA GLN A 97 9.30 -15.98 7.97
C GLN A 97 9.37 -15.30 9.34
N GLN A 98 10.15 -14.22 9.46
CA GLN A 98 10.24 -13.43 10.68
C GLN A 98 8.90 -12.80 11.06
N VAL A 99 8.21 -12.16 10.11
CA VAL A 99 6.88 -11.60 10.34
C VAL A 99 5.91 -12.69 10.77
N ARG A 100 5.87 -13.81 10.05
CA ARG A 100 5.01 -14.94 10.41
C ARG A 100 5.29 -15.47 11.81
N GLY A 101 6.55 -15.57 12.21
CA GLY A 101 6.94 -15.99 13.56
C GLY A 101 6.56 -15.01 14.67
N SER A 102 6.21 -13.76 14.32
CA SER A 102 5.80 -12.71 15.24
C SER A 102 4.28 -12.52 15.32
N LEU A 103 3.50 -13.31 14.56
CA LEU A 103 2.04 -13.23 14.55
C LEU A 103 1.46 -13.81 15.84
N GLY A 104 0.48 -13.13 16.39
CA GLY A 104 -0.36 -13.65 17.46
C GLY A 104 -1.43 -14.62 16.94
N ALA A 105 -2.20 -15.19 17.86
CA ALA A 105 -3.28 -16.09 17.50
C ALA A 105 -4.31 -15.39 16.60
N HIS A 106 -4.61 -16.02 15.46
CA HIS A 106 -5.57 -15.52 14.45
C HIS A 106 -5.17 -14.21 13.77
N GLU A 107 -3.90 -13.79 13.85
CA GLU A 107 -3.39 -12.68 13.05
C GLU A 107 -2.93 -13.16 11.67
N GLN A 108 -3.09 -12.28 10.68
CA GLN A 108 -2.45 -12.39 9.38
C GLN A 108 -1.35 -11.35 9.27
N GLY A 109 -0.28 -11.68 8.58
CA GLY A 109 0.84 -10.78 8.37
C GLY A 109 0.61 -9.84 7.19
N LEU A 110 1.18 -8.64 7.29
CA LEU A 110 1.29 -7.70 6.17
C LEU A 110 2.70 -7.12 6.16
N ILE A 111 3.36 -7.14 5.02
CA ILE A 111 4.63 -6.43 4.82
C ILE A 111 4.42 -5.31 3.83
N ILE A 112 4.75 -4.09 4.24
CA ILE A 112 4.74 -2.90 3.38
C ILE A 112 6.17 -2.45 3.18
N THR A 113 6.62 -2.32 1.92
CA THR A 113 7.98 -1.87 1.63
C THR A 113 8.02 -0.82 0.53
N THR A 114 9.03 0.05 0.57
CA THR A 114 9.34 0.98 -0.53
C THR A 114 10.14 0.32 -1.65
N SER A 115 10.64 -0.90 -1.45
CA SER A 115 11.44 -1.67 -2.40
C SER A 115 10.61 -2.74 -3.12
N GLY A 116 11.28 -3.59 -3.87
CA GLY A 116 10.66 -4.77 -4.47
C GLY A 116 10.60 -5.96 -3.51
N VAL A 117 9.95 -7.02 -3.98
CA VAL A 117 9.82 -8.31 -3.30
C VAL A 117 10.34 -9.41 -4.22
N SER A 118 11.23 -10.28 -3.71
CA SER A 118 11.77 -11.41 -4.47
C SER A 118 10.73 -12.50 -4.70
N GLU A 119 10.90 -13.32 -5.74
CA GLU A 119 10.01 -14.46 -5.99
C GLU A 119 9.98 -15.42 -4.80
N GLY A 120 11.13 -15.74 -4.20
CA GLY A 120 11.17 -16.59 -3.00
C GLY A 120 10.40 -16.01 -1.81
N ALA A 121 10.31 -14.67 -1.67
CA ALA A 121 9.45 -14.06 -0.65
C ALA A 121 7.97 -14.18 -0.99
N LYS A 122 7.60 -14.06 -2.26
CA LYS A 122 6.21 -14.26 -2.71
C LYS A 122 5.76 -15.70 -2.53
N GLU A 123 6.62 -16.67 -2.83
CA GLU A 123 6.36 -18.09 -2.61
C GLU A 123 6.19 -18.39 -1.11
N GLU A 124 7.12 -17.90 -0.28
CA GLU A 124 7.03 -18.04 1.17
C GLU A 124 5.73 -17.43 1.71
N ALA A 125 5.35 -16.24 1.26
CA ALA A 125 4.14 -15.55 1.72
C ALA A 125 2.85 -16.31 1.41
N ARG A 126 2.81 -17.07 0.30
CA ARG A 126 1.64 -17.82 -0.19
C ARG A 126 1.57 -19.26 0.32
N ARG A 127 2.47 -19.68 1.17
CA ARG A 127 2.49 -21.05 1.67
C ARG A 127 1.13 -21.46 2.27
N PRO A 128 0.50 -22.55 1.78
CA PRO A 128 -0.85 -22.94 2.20
C PRO A 128 -0.87 -23.58 3.61
N ASP A 129 0.29 -24.03 4.09
CA ASP A 129 0.48 -24.70 5.39
C ASP A 129 0.88 -23.74 6.51
N ALA A 130 0.84 -22.43 6.27
CA ALA A 130 1.28 -21.42 7.21
C ALA A 130 0.35 -20.19 7.23
N ALA A 131 0.43 -19.41 8.32
CA ALA A 131 -0.35 -18.17 8.42
C ALA A 131 -0.09 -17.25 7.24
N PRO A 132 -1.13 -16.70 6.59
CA PRO A 132 -0.97 -15.85 5.40
C PRO A 132 -0.17 -14.59 5.71
N VAL A 133 0.68 -14.17 4.76
CA VAL A 133 1.38 -12.89 4.80
C VAL A 133 1.14 -12.16 3.48
N ALA A 134 0.45 -11.03 3.54
CA ALA A 134 0.28 -10.16 2.39
C ALA A 134 1.54 -9.31 2.16
N LEU A 135 1.80 -8.96 0.91
CA LEU A 135 2.96 -8.16 0.52
C LEU A 135 2.49 -6.96 -0.29
N ILE A 136 2.90 -5.77 0.11
CA ILE A 136 2.75 -4.51 -0.62
C ILE A 136 4.16 -4.01 -0.94
N ASP A 137 4.56 -4.12 -2.19
CA ASP A 137 5.84 -3.59 -2.67
C ASP A 137 5.79 -2.09 -2.96
N GLY A 138 6.92 -1.50 -3.33
CA GLY A 138 7.02 -0.06 -3.55
C GLY A 138 6.17 0.46 -4.70
N GLU A 139 5.85 -0.36 -5.69
CA GLU A 139 4.96 0.03 -6.80
C GLU A 139 3.50 0.00 -6.36
N GLN A 140 3.10 -1.06 -5.68
CA GLN A 140 1.78 -1.18 -5.09
C GLN A 140 1.53 -0.11 -4.02
N LEU A 141 2.54 0.20 -3.19
CA LEU A 141 2.45 1.27 -2.19
C LEU A 141 2.15 2.62 -2.83
N VAL A 142 2.88 2.98 -3.90
CA VAL A 142 2.63 4.23 -4.65
C VAL A 142 1.23 4.24 -5.26
N ALA A 143 0.80 3.12 -5.84
CA ALA A 143 -0.54 3.00 -6.41
C ALA A 143 -1.64 3.19 -5.36
N LEU A 144 -1.50 2.56 -4.18
CA LEU A 144 -2.45 2.70 -3.08
C LEU A 144 -2.48 4.12 -2.51
N LEU A 145 -1.33 4.79 -2.36
CA LEU A 145 -1.26 6.18 -1.93
C LEU A 145 -2.00 7.12 -2.89
N ILE A 146 -1.91 6.87 -4.19
CA ILE A 146 -2.61 7.63 -5.22
C ILE A 146 -4.11 7.30 -5.23
N GLU A 147 -4.47 6.02 -5.12
CA GLU A 147 -5.87 5.58 -5.09
C GLU A 147 -6.64 6.19 -3.92
N HIS A 148 -6.04 6.16 -2.73
CA HIS A 148 -6.62 6.70 -1.50
C HIS A 148 -6.34 8.18 -1.25
N GLU A 149 -5.67 8.87 -2.18
CA GLU A 149 -5.30 10.30 -2.08
C GLU A 149 -4.51 10.64 -0.80
N VAL A 150 -3.66 9.71 -0.36
CA VAL A 150 -2.77 9.91 0.80
C VAL A 150 -1.41 10.44 0.32
N GLY A 151 -1.03 11.63 0.79
CA GLY A 151 0.20 12.31 0.35
C GLY A 151 0.15 12.89 -1.07
N VAL A 152 -0.95 12.72 -1.76
CA VAL A 152 -1.23 13.30 -3.09
C VAL A 152 -2.63 13.90 -3.12
N ARG A 153 -2.92 14.71 -4.13
CA ARG A 153 -4.23 15.31 -4.33
C ARG A 153 -4.58 15.31 -5.82
N ARG A 154 -5.80 14.94 -6.16
CA ARG A 154 -6.34 15.10 -7.50
C ARG A 154 -6.78 16.54 -7.70
N THR A 155 -6.43 17.12 -8.85
CA THR A 155 -6.93 18.43 -9.26
C THR A 155 -7.75 18.28 -10.53
N PRO A 156 -8.95 18.90 -10.60
CA PRO A 156 -9.72 18.91 -11.83
C PRO A 156 -8.91 19.54 -12.98
N PHE A 157 -8.90 18.92 -14.12
CA PHE A 157 -8.27 19.45 -15.32
C PHE A 157 -9.35 19.94 -16.27
N ALA A 158 -9.36 21.23 -16.58
CA ALA A 158 -10.26 21.81 -17.58
C ALA A 158 -9.64 21.65 -18.97
N LEU A 159 -10.33 20.92 -19.85
CA LEU A 159 -10.02 20.86 -21.28
C LEU A 159 -10.81 21.93 -22.01
N LEU A 160 -10.13 22.75 -22.81
CA LEU A 160 -10.79 23.63 -23.78
C LEU A 160 -11.15 22.79 -25.01
N GLN A 161 -12.41 22.84 -25.41
CA GLN A 161 -12.91 22.22 -26.63
C GLN A 161 -13.44 23.33 -27.55
N LEU A 162 -13.30 23.16 -28.86
CA LEU A 162 -13.94 24.02 -29.81
C LEU A 162 -15.46 23.81 -29.80
N GLU A 163 -16.23 24.86 -29.78
CA GLU A 163 -17.68 24.75 -29.97
C GLU A 163 -18.01 24.08 -31.30
N GLY A 164 -18.84 23.04 -31.25
CA GLY A 164 -19.23 22.27 -32.44
C GLY A 164 -18.35 21.07 -32.78
N SER A 165 -17.30 20.76 -32.00
CA SER A 165 -16.60 19.48 -32.16
C SER A 165 -17.45 18.32 -31.57
N PRO A 166 -17.63 17.20 -32.29
CA PRO A 166 -18.28 16.03 -31.73
C PRO A 166 -17.48 15.48 -30.56
N ALA A 167 -18.18 15.02 -29.53
CA ALA A 167 -17.62 14.39 -28.33
C ALA A 167 -16.96 13.07 -28.64
#